data_6a41bfc22edd5c11a8e8631dda4424ed
#
_entry.id   6a41bfc22edd5c11a8e8631dda4424ed
#
_cell.length_a   1.000
_cell.length_b   1.000
_cell.length_c   1.000
_cell.angle_alpha   90.00
_cell.angle_beta   90.00
_cell.angle_gamma   90.00
#
_symmetry.space_group_name_H-M   'P 1'
#
loop_
_entity.id
_entity.type
_entity.pdbx_description
1 polymer ?
#
loop_
_entity_poly.entity_id
_entity_poly.type
_entity_poly.pdbx_seq_one_letter_code
_entity_poly.pdbx_strand_id
1 'polypeptide(L)'
;MAGANASTDYKVRQVGAKNTLEYRVYLENAKNGQPVSCFHDVPLFANEEKTILNFLVEIPRWTNAKQEISKDEPFNPIKQDTKKGKLRFVRNCFPHHGYIWNYGAFPQVSAVF
;
A
#
# COMPACT_ATOMS: atom_id res chain seq x y z
N MET A 1 0.29 6.69 14.53
CA MET A 1 -0.04 6.12 14.51
C MET A 1 -0.33 5.28 14.90
N ALA A 2 -0.42 5.42 15.24
CA ALA A 2 -0.54 4.57 15.49
C ALA A 2 -1.00 3.71 15.28
N GLY A 3 -1.12 3.70 15.04
CA GLY A 3 -1.28 2.91 14.77
C GLY A 3 -1.31 2.25 14.72
N ALA A 4 -1.27 2.56 14.72
CA ALA A 4 -1.10 1.95 14.57
C ALA A 4 -0.99 1.11 14.68
N ASN A 5 -1.38 1.48 15.08
CA ASN A 5 -0.72 0.58 15.33
C ASN A 5 -0.67 -0.39 14.52
N ALA A 6 0.00 -0.17 14.19
CA ALA A 6 0.33 -1.10 13.19
C ALA A 6 -0.28 -2.43 13.53
N SER A 7 -0.95 -2.99 12.60
CA SER A 7 -1.52 -4.29 12.78
C SER A 7 -0.41 -5.31 12.99
N THR A 8 -0.52 -6.12 14.04
CA THR A 8 0.35 -7.26 14.22
C THR A 8 -0.10 -8.46 13.38
N ASP A 9 -1.21 -8.34 12.66
CA ASP A 9 -1.78 -9.42 11.86
C ASP A 9 -1.12 -9.57 10.51
N TYR A 10 -0.46 -8.51 10.03
CA TYR A 10 0.13 -8.48 8.70
C TYR A 10 1.57 -8.01 8.75
N LYS A 11 2.34 -8.43 7.76
CA LYS A 11 3.70 -7.94 7.53
C LYS A 11 3.90 -7.72 6.04
N VAL A 12 4.90 -6.93 5.69
CA VAL A 12 5.21 -6.65 4.29
C VAL A 12 6.40 -7.48 3.84
N ARG A 13 6.38 -7.87 2.57
CA ARG A 13 7.49 -8.52 1.91
C ARG A 13 7.88 -7.71 0.69
N GLN A 14 9.11 -7.25 0.65
CA GLN A 14 9.65 -6.51 -0.49
C GLN A 14 10.37 -7.47 -1.43
N VAL A 15 10.06 -7.38 -2.71
CA VAL A 15 10.66 -8.20 -3.75
C VAL A 15 11.22 -7.28 -4.81
N GLY A 16 12.49 -7.46 -5.17
CA GLY A 16 13.19 -6.62 -6.13
C GLY A 16 13.80 -5.39 -5.50
N ALA A 17 14.55 -4.65 -6.31
CA ALA A 17 15.21 -3.43 -5.85
C ALA A 17 14.27 -2.24 -5.97
N LYS A 18 14.30 -1.36 -4.97
CA LYS A 18 13.53 -0.12 -5.01
C LYS A 18 13.91 0.70 -6.23
N ASN A 19 12.94 1.46 -6.73
CA ASN A 19 13.10 2.33 -7.91
C ASN A 19 13.42 1.55 -9.17
N THR A 20 12.90 0.35 -9.29
CA THR A 20 12.97 -0.46 -10.51
C THR A 20 11.58 -0.91 -10.91
N LEU A 21 11.42 -1.34 -12.16
CA LEU A 21 10.14 -1.82 -12.69
C LEU A 21 9.70 -3.15 -12.04
N GLU A 22 10.66 -3.90 -11.51
CA GLU A 22 10.40 -5.20 -10.90
C GLU A 22 10.02 -5.11 -9.42
N TYR A 23 10.19 -3.95 -8.79
CA TYR A 23 9.94 -3.80 -7.36
C TYR A 23 8.46 -4.05 -7.03
N ARG A 24 8.23 -4.89 -6.03
CA ARG A 24 6.89 -5.21 -5.55
C ARG A 24 6.89 -5.27 -4.03
N VAL A 25 5.81 -4.82 -3.43
CA VAL A 25 5.57 -4.99 -2.00
C VAL A 25 4.31 -5.84 -1.84
N TYR A 26 4.49 -7.00 -1.24
CA TYR A 26 3.38 -7.92 -0.94
C TYR A 26 3.02 -7.82 0.52
N LEU A 27 1.74 -8.02 0.80
CA LEU A 27 1.25 -8.15 2.16
C LEU A 27 1.15 -9.65 2.48
N GLU A 28 1.56 -10.02 3.69
CA GLU A 28 1.52 -11.40 4.14
C GLU A 28 0.81 -11.50 5.48
N ASN A 29 0.15 -12.62 5.72
CA ASN A 29 -0.37 -12.94 7.03
C ASN A 29 0.81 -13.19 7.98
N ALA A 30 0.85 -12.47 9.09
CA ALA A 30 1.99 -12.54 10.00
C ALA A 30 2.12 -13.89 10.69
N LYS A 31 1.01 -14.64 10.83
CA LYS A 31 1.02 -15.92 11.54
C LYS A 31 1.54 -17.07 10.71
N ASN A 32 1.16 -17.13 9.42
CA ASN A 32 1.51 -18.27 8.57
C ASN A 32 2.39 -17.90 7.37
N GLY A 33 2.71 -16.62 7.19
CA GLY A 33 3.54 -16.16 6.09
C GLY A 33 2.91 -16.25 4.71
N GLN A 34 1.62 -16.54 4.63
CA GLN A 34 0.92 -16.64 3.35
C GLN A 34 0.66 -15.25 2.78
N PRO A 35 0.85 -15.06 1.48
CA PRO A 35 0.50 -13.80 0.85
C PRO A 35 -1.01 -13.57 0.89
N VAL A 36 -1.40 -12.32 1.05
CA VAL A 36 -2.81 -11.92 1.05
C VAL A 36 -2.98 -10.76 0.08
N SER A 37 -4.18 -10.63 -0.47
CA SER A 37 -4.49 -9.53 -1.37
C SER A 37 -4.73 -8.26 -0.58
N CYS A 38 -4.08 -7.18 -1.00
CA CYS A 38 -4.33 -5.86 -0.43
C CYS A 38 -5.77 -5.39 -0.64
N PHE A 39 -6.42 -5.83 -1.73
CA PHE A 39 -7.80 -5.44 -2.02
C PHE A 39 -8.84 -6.32 -1.35
N HIS A 40 -8.60 -7.64 -1.32
CA HIS A 40 -9.67 -8.60 -1.05
C HIS A 40 -9.60 -9.24 0.32
N ASP A 41 -8.41 -9.36 0.88
CA ASP A 41 -8.20 -10.18 2.07
C ASP A 41 -8.09 -9.39 3.37
N VAL A 42 -7.83 -8.09 3.29
CA VAL A 42 -7.78 -7.23 4.46
C VAL A 42 -9.19 -6.67 4.71
N PRO A 43 -9.77 -6.89 5.90
CA PRO A 43 -11.11 -6.38 6.16
C PRO A 43 -11.10 -4.84 6.20
N LEU A 44 -12.19 -4.24 5.75
CA LEU A 44 -12.34 -2.80 5.79
C LEU A 44 -12.34 -2.28 7.23
N PHE A 45 -13.03 -2.97 8.12
CA PHE A 45 -13.11 -2.56 9.51
C PHE A 45 -12.18 -3.40 10.37
N ALA A 46 -11.45 -2.75 11.26
CA ALA A 46 -10.51 -3.40 12.17
C ALA A 46 -11.20 -3.92 13.43
N ASN A 47 -12.43 -3.47 13.71
CA ASN A 47 -13.18 -3.87 14.90
C ASN A 47 -14.62 -4.23 14.54
N GLU A 48 -15.28 -4.96 15.45
CA GLU A 48 -16.66 -5.40 15.24
C GLU A 48 -17.66 -4.23 15.25
N GLU A 49 -17.37 -3.19 16.02
CA GLU A 49 -18.23 -2.00 16.11
C GLU A 49 -18.21 -1.15 14.85
N LYS A 50 -17.30 -1.45 13.92
CA LYS A 50 -17.15 -0.72 12.65
C LYS A 50 -16.83 0.76 12.84
N THR A 51 -16.03 1.05 13.83
CA THR A 51 -15.60 2.42 14.14
C THR A 51 -14.14 2.69 13.75
N ILE A 52 -13.37 1.65 13.48
CA ILE A 52 -11.95 1.74 13.10
C ILE A 52 -11.78 1.11 11.72
N LEU A 53 -11.24 1.88 10.79
CA LEU A 53 -10.98 1.42 9.43
C LEU A 53 -9.53 1.01 9.28
N ASN A 54 -9.28 -0.06 8.52
CA ASN A 54 -7.96 -0.39 8.02
C ASN A 54 -7.62 0.51 6.83
N PHE A 55 -6.36 0.86 6.70
CA PHE A 55 -5.88 1.73 5.65
C PHE A 55 -4.55 1.18 5.12
N LEU A 56 -4.44 1.07 3.80
CA LEU A 56 -3.23 0.58 3.15
C LEU A 56 -2.44 1.77 2.62
N VAL A 57 -1.23 1.95 3.13
CA VAL A 57 -0.37 3.06 2.73
C VAL A 57 0.34 2.67 1.44
N GLU A 58 0.07 3.41 0.37
CA GLU A 58 0.73 3.23 -0.93
C GLU A 58 1.97 4.13 -1.05
N ILE A 59 1.84 5.36 -0.60
CA ILE A 59 2.93 6.34 -0.65
C ILE A 59 3.14 6.86 0.77
N PRO A 60 4.17 6.36 1.47
CA PRO A 60 4.47 6.85 2.82
C PRO A 60 4.89 8.31 2.81
N ARG A 61 4.63 8.98 3.93
CA ARG A 61 5.02 10.37 4.12
C ARG A 61 6.51 10.58 3.80
N TRP A 62 6.79 11.68 3.11
CA TRP A 62 8.15 12.10 2.71
C TRP A 62 8.81 11.14 1.72
N THR A 63 8.03 10.41 0.95
CA THR A 63 8.52 9.65 -0.19
C THR A 63 7.83 10.14 -1.45
N ASN A 64 8.46 9.91 -2.60
CA ASN A 64 7.91 10.41 -3.86
C ASN A 64 7.72 9.35 -4.93
N ALA A 65 8.11 8.11 -4.67
CA ALA A 65 7.79 7.02 -5.59
C ALA A 65 6.27 6.83 -5.61
N LYS A 66 5.64 7.00 -6.78
CA LYS A 66 4.19 6.85 -6.89
C LYS A 66 3.83 5.38 -6.92
N GLN A 67 3.61 4.82 -5.76
CA GLN A 67 3.26 3.42 -5.58
C GLN A 67 1.75 3.26 -5.55
N GLU A 68 1.26 2.20 -6.15
CA GLU A 68 -0.17 1.89 -6.20
C GLU A 68 -0.38 0.39 -6.02
N ILE A 69 -1.53 0.04 -5.44
CA ILE A 69 -1.95 -1.36 -5.36
C ILE A 69 -2.30 -1.82 -6.78
N SER A 70 -1.65 -2.89 -7.23
CA SER A 70 -1.90 -3.45 -8.56
C SER A 70 -3.26 -4.15 -8.60
N LYS A 71 -4.06 -3.81 -9.60
CA LYS A 71 -5.36 -4.44 -9.80
C LYS A 71 -5.25 -5.75 -10.57
N ASP A 72 -4.17 -5.92 -11.34
CA ASP A 72 -4.06 -6.99 -12.33
C ASP A 72 -3.18 -8.15 -11.90
N GLU A 73 -2.23 -7.90 -11.00
CA GLU A 73 -1.28 -8.94 -10.59
C GLU A 73 -1.82 -9.78 -9.43
N PRO A 74 -1.47 -11.08 -9.37
CA PRO A 74 -1.91 -11.95 -8.28
C PRO A 74 -1.50 -11.37 -6.92
N PHE A 75 -2.39 -11.46 -5.96
CA PHE A 75 -2.27 -10.92 -4.60
C PHE A 75 -2.15 -9.40 -4.55
N ASN A 76 -2.40 -8.71 -5.66
CA ASN A 76 -2.49 -7.26 -5.70
C ASN A 76 -1.34 -6.56 -4.96
N PRO A 77 -0.08 -6.79 -5.38
CA PRO A 77 1.04 -6.15 -4.71
C PRO A 77 1.04 -4.64 -4.97
N ILE A 78 1.73 -3.92 -4.11
CA ILE A 78 2.00 -2.50 -4.33
C ILE A 78 3.21 -2.41 -5.24
N LYS A 79 3.07 -1.67 -6.34
CA LYS A 79 4.16 -1.44 -7.28
C LYS A 79 4.17 0.02 -7.72
N GLN A 80 5.30 0.49 -8.19
CA GLN A 80 5.40 1.86 -8.67
C GLN A 80 4.65 2.01 -10.00
N ASP A 81 3.82 3.03 -10.10
CA ASP A 81 3.10 3.36 -11.31
C ASP A 81 4.07 3.77 -12.42
N THR A 82 3.67 3.52 -13.66
CA THR A 82 4.49 3.83 -14.82
C THR A 82 3.71 4.68 -15.82
N LYS A 83 4.46 5.47 -16.56
CA LYS A 83 3.92 6.23 -17.69
C LYS A 83 4.91 6.14 -18.84
N LYS A 84 4.45 5.64 -19.99
CA LYS A 84 5.31 5.42 -21.16
C LYS A 84 6.54 4.56 -20.82
N GLY A 85 6.36 3.52 -20.02
CA GLY A 85 7.42 2.61 -19.62
C GLY A 85 8.38 3.13 -18.56
N LYS A 86 8.17 4.33 -18.05
CA LYS A 86 9.04 4.94 -17.03
C LYS A 86 8.33 5.03 -15.70
N LEU A 87 9.10 4.89 -14.62
CA LEU A 87 8.59 5.00 -13.26
C LEU A 87 8.05 6.41 -13.00
N ARG A 88 6.93 6.49 -12.29
CA ARG A 88 6.32 7.76 -11.92
C ARG A 88 6.69 8.14 -10.50
N PHE A 89 6.82 9.46 -10.30
CA PHE A 89 7.08 10.05 -8.99
C PHE A 89 6.07 11.16 -8.75
N VAL A 90 5.65 11.34 -7.50
CA VAL A 90 4.81 12.47 -7.13
C VAL A 90 5.69 13.70 -6.94
N ARG A 91 5.09 14.88 -7.02
CA ARG A 91 5.80 16.13 -6.80
C ARG A 91 6.26 16.23 -5.34
N ASN A 92 7.43 16.83 -5.15
CA ASN A 92 7.89 17.18 -3.83
C ASN A 92 7.13 18.41 -3.32
N CYS A 93 6.80 18.40 -2.04
CA CYS A 93 6.23 19.59 -1.36
C CYS A 93 7.36 20.30 -0.64
N PHE A 94 7.92 21.33 -1.28
CA PHE A 94 9.05 22.06 -0.71
C PHE A 94 8.73 22.52 0.72
N PRO A 95 9.64 22.33 1.70
CA PRO A 95 11.01 21.80 1.59
C PRO A 95 11.12 20.28 1.75
N HIS A 96 10.05 19.54 1.63
CA HIS A 96 10.00 18.10 1.86
C HIS A 96 10.03 17.33 0.54
N HIS A 97 10.56 16.10 0.59
CA HIS A 97 10.46 15.14 -0.50
C HIS A 97 9.10 14.46 -0.45
N GLY A 98 8.36 14.55 -1.54
CA GLY A 98 7.05 13.92 -1.65
C GLY A 98 5.99 14.57 -0.78
N TYR A 99 4.97 13.79 -0.46
CA TYR A 99 3.87 14.27 0.37
C TYR A 99 4.27 14.39 1.83
N ILE A 100 3.65 15.33 2.53
CA ILE A 100 3.87 15.52 3.97
C ILE A 100 2.93 14.65 4.81
N TRP A 101 2.17 13.78 4.18
CA TRP A 101 1.24 12.83 4.82
C TRP A 101 1.37 11.46 4.14
N ASN A 102 0.74 10.45 4.75
CA ASN A 102 0.61 9.15 4.13
C ASN A 102 -0.56 9.17 3.14
N TYR A 103 -0.36 8.55 1.98
CA TYR A 103 -1.37 8.43 0.95
C TYR A 103 -1.63 6.96 0.66
N GLY A 104 -2.89 6.59 0.50
CA GLY A 104 -3.21 5.20 0.24
C GLY A 104 -4.69 4.98 0.00
N ALA A 105 -5.16 3.77 0.31
CA ALA A 105 -6.50 3.34 0.02
C ALA A 105 -7.09 2.48 1.13
N PHE A 106 -8.41 2.44 1.19
CA PHE A 106 -9.15 1.51 2.03
C PHE A 106 -9.30 0.17 1.32
N PRO A 107 -9.12 -0.97 2.02
CA PRO A 107 -9.34 -2.27 1.41
C PRO A 107 -10.84 -2.54 1.23
N GLN A 108 -11.16 -3.41 0.29
CA GLN A 108 -12.53 -3.90 0.04
C GLN A 108 -13.57 -2.79 -0.25
N VAL A 109 -13.12 -1.62 -0.66
CA VAL A 109 -14.03 -0.57 -1.09
C VAL A 109 -14.28 -0.73 -2.58
N SER A 110 -15.55 -0.85 -2.96
CA SER A 110 -15.91 -0.95 -4.36
C SER A 110 -15.64 0.36 -5.08
N ALA A 111 -15.07 0.27 -6.26
CA ALA A 111 -14.86 1.43 -7.13
C ALA A 111 -16.11 1.78 -7.94
N VAL A 112 -17.24 1.21 -7.60
CA VAL A 112 -18.51 1.46 -8.31
C VAL A 112 -19.18 2.64 -7.66
N PHE A 113 -18.72 3.79 -7.98
CA PHE A 113 -19.35 5.02 -7.55
C PHE A 113 -19.72 5.82 -8.78
#